data_c73cfebd57f99d0d528cb9055dd00440
#
_entry.id   c73cfebd57f99d0d528cb9055dd00440
#
_cell.length_a   1.000
_cell.length_b   1.000
_cell.length_c   1.000
_cell.angle_alpha   90.00
_cell.angle_beta   90.00
_cell.angle_gamma   90.00
#
_symmetry.space_group_name_H-M   'P 1'
#
loop_
_entity.id
_entity.type
_entity.pdbx_description
1 polymer ?
#
loop_
_entity_poly.entity_id
_entity_poly.type
_entity_poly.pdbx_seq_one_letter_code
_entity_poly.pdbx_strand_id
1 'polypeptide(L)'
;GRPTDGLNICAAAACITLVVDPLSFYDVGFVLSYAAVASILIFFRPLASLLPDVRKPLLRLCRDAMALCLAAQAFTLPLAAHYFGHVGIIFLWVNLPLTLLVVFLIPLSLIYMVLAAVGLPLMLLSRVVGICADGVERLVTAAAAVSPSMEYAWQPSMSVVLCIMAVLLAVGILWRANRRRYE
;
A
#
# COMPACT_ATOMS: atom_id res chain seq x y z
N GLY A 1 -0.17 13.45 -26.78
CA GLY A 1 0.51 13.66 -25.50
C GLY A 1 1.33 12.42 -25.17
N ARG A 2 2.58 12.56 -24.74
CA ARG A 2 3.36 11.42 -24.23
C ARG A 2 2.67 10.86 -23.00
N PRO A 3 2.54 9.53 -22.86
CA PRO A 3 2.03 8.93 -21.64
C PRO A 3 2.95 9.33 -20.48
N THR A 4 2.36 9.97 -19.45
CA THR A 4 3.10 10.35 -18.25
C THR A 4 3.57 9.08 -17.54
N ASP A 5 4.88 8.92 -17.42
CA ASP A 5 5.46 7.79 -16.69
C ASP A 5 5.35 8.09 -15.18
N GLY A 6 4.50 7.34 -14.47
CA GLY A 6 4.28 7.50 -13.03
C GLY A 6 5.57 7.38 -12.21
N LEU A 7 6.54 6.57 -12.67
CA LEU A 7 7.85 6.47 -12.02
C LEU A 7 8.63 7.79 -12.09
N ASN A 8 8.58 8.50 -13.22
CA ASN A 8 9.26 9.79 -13.36
C ASN A 8 8.61 10.84 -12.46
N ILE A 9 7.27 10.83 -12.33
CA ILE A 9 6.56 11.74 -11.42
C ILE A 9 6.92 11.43 -9.96
N CYS A 10 6.94 10.16 -9.58
CA CYS A 10 7.32 9.73 -8.24
C CYS A 10 8.77 10.13 -7.91
N ALA A 11 9.70 9.91 -8.85
CA ALA A 11 11.11 10.30 -8.70
C ALA A 11 11.26 11.82 -8.58
N ALA A 12 10.57 12.60 -9.41
CA ALA A 12 10.59 14.05 -9.34
C ALA A 12 10.05 14.57 -8.01
N ALA A 13 8.94 14.01 -7.53
CA ALA A 13 8.38 14.35 -6.23
C ALA A 13 9.36 14.04 -5.08
N ALA A 14 10.00 12.87 -5.11
CA ALA A 14 11.02 12.50 -4.13
C ALA A 14 12.21 13.48 -4.15
N CYS A 15 12.71 13.83 -5.34
CA CYS A 15 13.78 14.79 -5.48
C CYS A 15 13.40 16.18 -4.91
N ILE A 16 12.20 16.66 -5.23
CA ILE A 16 11.71 17.96 -4.72
C ILE A 16 11.64 17.94 -3.19
N THR A 17 11.07 16.87 -2.60
CA THR A 17 10.99 16.75 -1.14
C THR A 17 12.38 16.75 -0.51
N LEU A 18 13.35 16.02 -1.06
CA LEU A 18 14.72 15.96 -0.55
C LEU A 18 15.51 17.26 -0.74
N VAL A 19 15.17 18.07 -1.75
CA VAL A 19 15.76 19.39 -1.93
C VAL A 19 15.24 20.35 -0.88
N VAL A 20 13.95 20.25 -0.52
CA VAL A 20 13.31 21.11 0.49
C VAL A 20 13.73 20.70 1.90
N ASP A 21 13.74 19.40 2.16
CA ASP A 21 14.16 18.83 3.44
C ASP A 21 15.03 17.58 3.24
N PRO A 22 16.36 17.72 3.22
CA PRO A 22 17.29 16.60 3.07
C PRO A 22 17.20 15.57 4.20
N LEU A 23 16.74 15.96 5.39
CA LEU A 23 16.63 15.07 6.54
C LEU A 23 15.49 14.06 6.37
N SER A 24 14.52 14.33 5.52
CA SER A 24 13.45 13.39 5.15
C SER A 24 13.99 12.05 4.63
N PHE A 25 15.22 12.00 4.12
CA PHE A 25 15.85 10.73 3.70
C PHE A 25 16.00 9.73 4.86
N TYR A 26 16.18 10.23 6.09
CA TYR A 26 16.28 9.40 7.30
C TYR A 26 14.92 9.08 7.93
N ASP A 27 13.85 9.71 7.44
CA ASP A 27 12.49 9.42 7.90
C ASP A 27 12.01 8.09 7.30
N VAL A 28 11.70 7.15 8.20
CA VAL A 28 11.17 5.83 7.83
C VAL A 28 9.86 5.95 7.06
N GLY A 29 9.01 6.91 7.42
CA GLY A 29 7.74 7.19 6.74
C GLY A 29 7.96 7.62 5.29
N PHE A 30 8.91 8.51 5.03
CA PHE A 30 9.30 8.92 3.69
C PHE A 30 9.78 7.72 2.86
N VAL A 31 10.73 6.95 3.37
CA VAL A 31 11.33 5.81 2.67
C VAL A 31 10.26 4.76 2.33
N LEU A 32 9.42 4.39 3.31
CA LEU A 32 8.36 3.40 3.11
C LEU A 32 7.29 3.88 2.12
N SER A 33 6.92 5.17 2.16
CA SER A 33 5.91 5.73 1.26
C SER A 33 6.38 5.72 -0.19
N TYR A 34 7.58 6.21 -0.47
CA TYR A 34 8.11 6.20 -1.83
C TYR A 34 8.41 4.78 -2.32
N ALA A 35 8.88 3.88 -1.45
CA ALA A 35 9.04 2.48 -1.77
C ALA A 35 7.70 1.81 -2.14
N ALA A 36 6.63 2.09 -1.40
CA ALA A 36 5.29 1.58 -1.69
C ALA A 36 4.79 2.04 -3.06
N VAL A 37 4.89 3.34 -3.36
CA VAL A 37 4.46 3.91 -4.64
C VAL A 37 5.27 3.32 -5.79
N ALA A 38 6.59 3.27 -5.68
CA ALA A 38 7.45 2.67 -6.70
C ALA A 38 7.11 1.19 -6.93
N SER A 39 6.88 0.44 -5.86
CA SER A 39 6.49 -0.96 -5.89
C SER A 39 5.17 -1.17 -6.63
N ILE A 40 4.14 -0.37 -6.31
CA ILE A 40 2.84 -0.39 -6.98
C ILE A 40 3.00 -0.11 -8.47
N LEU A 41 3.73 0.93 -8.84
CA LEU A 41 3.94 1.32 -10.24
C LEU A 41 4.65 0.23 -11.05
N ILE A 42 5.49 -0.59 -10.42
CA ILE A 42 6.23 -1.66 -11.07
C ILE A 42 5.40 -2.95 -11.12
N PHE A 43 4.80 -3.36 -10.00
CA PHE A 43 4.27 -4.71 -9.80
C PHE A 43 2.75 -4.82 -9.94
N PHE A 44 1.98 -3.73 -9.84
CA PHE A 44 0.52 -3.80 -9.88
C PHE A 44 0.00 -4.49 -11.15
N ARG A 45 0.42 -4.05 -12.33
CA ARG A 45 -0.03 -4.64 -13.61
C ARG A 45 0.37 -6.10 -13.76
N PRO A 46 1.63 -6.50 -13.50
CA PRO A 46 2.02 -7.91 -13.48
C PRO A 46 1.17 -8.77 -12.55
N LEU A 47 0.99 -8.34 -11.30
CA LEU A 47 0.23 -9.10 -10.30
C LEU A 47 -1.26 -9.18 -10.63
N ALA A 48 -1.88 -8.08 -11.05
CA ALA A 48 -3.27 -8.07 -11.48
C ALA A 48 -3.54 -9.05 -12.63
N SER A 49 -2.55 -9.28 -13.48
CA SER A 49 -2.67 -10.20 -14.61
C SER A 49 -2.43 -11.68 -14.27
N LEU A 50 -1.85 -11.97 -13.11
CA LEU A 50 -1.74 -13.35 -12.59
C LEU A 50 -3.04 -13.82 -11.93
N LEU A 51 -3.85 -12.86 -11.47
CA LEU A 51 -5.12 -13.18 -10.84
C LEU A 51 -6.20 -13.47 -11.91
N PRO A 52 -7.10 -14.41 -11.66
CA PRO A 52 -8.13 -14.79 -12.62
C PRO A 52 -9.03 -13.60 -12.98
N ASP A 53 -9.38 -13.50 -14.26
CA ASP A 53 -10.27 -12.44 -14.71
C ASP A 53 -11.71 -12.73 -14.26
N VAL A 54 -12.33 -11.75 -13.60
CA VAL A 54 -13.62 -11.91 -12.93
C VAL A 54 -14.63 -10.97 -13.55
N ARG A 55 -15.78 -11.52 -13.99
CA ARG A 55 -16.83 -10.75 -14.68
C ARG A 55 -17.63 -9.83 -13.75
N LYS A 56 -17.77 -10.18 -12.46
CA LYS A 56 -18.56 -9.39 -11.50
C LYS A 56 -17.77 -8.17 -11.03
N PRO A 57 -18.35 -6.94 -11.04
CA PRO A 57 -17.63 -5.72 -10.72
C PRO A 57 -17.05 -5.71 -9.30
N LEU A 58 -17.78 -6.24 -8.32
CA LEU A 58 -17.34 -6.33 -6.93
C LEU A 58 -16.13 -7.25 -6.77
N LEU A 59 -16.15 -8.42 -7.42
CA LEU A 59 -15.02 -9.36 -7.39
C LEU A 59 -13.80 -8.80 -8.12
N ARG A 60 -14.00 -7.99 -9.17
CA ARG A 60 -12.91 -7.29 -9.85
C ARG A 60 -12.27 -6.27 -8.92
N LEU A 61 -13.07 -5.49 -8.18
CA LEU A 61 -12.57 -4.56 -7.17
C LEU A 61 -11.73 -5.29 -6.10
N CYS A 62 -12.20 -6.41 -5.57
CA CYS A 62 -11.46 -7.21 -4.61
C CYS A 62 -10.14 -7.75 -5.19
N ARG A 63 -10.17 -8.24 -6.44
CA ARG A 63 -8.98 -8.72 -7.15
C ARG A 63 -7.94 -7.60 -7.31
N ASP A 64 -8.38 -6.42 -7.76
CA ASP A 64 -7.48 -5.30 -8.01
C ASP A 64 -6.94 -4.72 -6.70
N ALA A 65 -7.74 -4.68 -5.63
CA ALA A 65 -7.31 -4.33 -4.30
C ALA A 65 -6.26 -5.32 -3.76
N MET A 66 -6.44 -6.62 -3.99
CA MET A 66 -5.48 -7.66 -3.60
C MET A 66 -4.16 -7.51 -4.36
N ALA A 67 -4.23 -7.29 -5.68
CA ALA A 67 -3.05 -7.02 -6.49
C ALA A 67 -2.30 -5.76 -6.03
N LEU A 68 -3.03 -4.71 -5.67
CA LEU A 68 -2.49 -3.47 -5.14
C LEU A 68 -1.78 -3.67 -3.81
N CYS A 69 -2.41 -4.39 -2.86
CA CYS A 69 -1.80 -4.72 -1.56
C CYS A 69 -0.51 -5.52 -1.72
N LEU A 70 -0.53 -6.56 -2.55
CA LEU A 70 0.66 -7.39 -2.81
C LEU A 70 1.76 -6.58 -3.50
N ALA A 71 1.39 -5.73 -4.46
CA ALA A 71 2.33 -4.86 -5.14
C ALA A 71 2.99 -3.88 -4.18
N ALA A 72 2.24 -3.23 -3.29
CA ALA A 72 2.78 -2.30 -2.31
C ALA A 72 3.79 -2.99 -1.39
N GLN A 73 3.51 -4.22 -0.98
CA GLN A 73 4.34 -4.95 -0.02
C GLN A 73 5.66 -5.46 -0.59
N ALA A 74 5.81 -5.58 -1.90
CA ALA A 74 7.02 -6.13 -2.50
C ALA A 74 8.29 -5.38 -2.07
N PHE A 75 8.25 -4.04 -1.96
CA PHE A 75 9.37 -3.25 -1.46
C PHE A 75 9.22 -2.85 0.00
N THR A 76 7.99 -2.64 0.49
CA THR A 76 7.79 -2.18 1.86
C THR A 76 8.05 -3.27 2.88
N LEU A 77 7.77 -4.54 2.56
CA LEU A 77 7.97 -5.65 3.50
C LEU A 77 9.45 -5.83 3.92
N PRO A 78 10.43 -5.93 3.00
CA PRO A 78 11.83 -6.05 3.40
C PRO A 78 12.37 -4.82 4.12
N LEU A 79 11.89 -3.61 3.73
CA LEU A 79 12.24 -2.37 4.42
C LEU A 79 11.65 -2.31 5.83
N ALA A 80 10.38 -2.65 5.99
CA ALA A 80 9.71 -2.71 7.29
C ALA A 80 10.39 -3.74 8.21
N ALA A 81 10.77 -4.90 7.68
CA ALA A 81 11.54 -5.89 8.43
C ALA A 81 12.87 -5.34 8.96
N HIS A 82 13.56 -4.55 8.15
CA HIS A 82 14.81 -3.91 8.56
C HIS A 82 14.61 -2.87 9.67
N TYR A 83 13.61 -1.97 9.50
CA TYR A 83 13.38 -0.87 10.45
C TYR A 83 12.71 -1.32 11.74
N PHE A 84 11.76 -2.24 11.66
CA PHE A 84 10.95 -2.66 12.82
C PHE A 84 11.40 -4.00 13.43
N GLY A 85 12.23 -4.77 12.74
CA GLY A 85 12.76 -6.05 13.26
C GLY A 85 11.76 -7.21 13.26
N HIS A 86 10.54 -7.00 12.76
CA HIS A 86 9.48 -8.01 12.78
C HIS A 86 8.76 -8.05 11.43
N VAL A 87 8.39 -9.24 11.02
CA VAL A 87 7.51 -9.45 9.85
C VAL A 87 6.29 -10.23 10.32
N GLY A 88 5.15 -9.56 10.37
CA GLY A 88 3.88 -10.21 10.67
C GLY A 88 3.24 -10.77 9.39
N ILE A 89 3.19 -12.09 9.22
CA ILE A 89 2.49 -12.72 8.09
C ILE A 89 0.99 -12.38 8.13
N ILE A 90 0.44 -12.19 9.33
CA ILE A 90 -0.95 -11.81 9.53
C ILE A 90 -1.27 -10.44 8.92
N PHE A 91 -0.27 -9.55 8.84
CA PHE A 91 -0.41 -8.23 8.26
C PHE A 91 -0.89 -8.27 6.79
N LEU A 92 -0.47 -9.30 6.04
CA LEU A 92 -0.92 -9.50 4.66
C LEU A 92 -2.43 -9.75 4.58
N TRP A 93 -2.95 -10.59 5.47
CA TRP A 93 -4.37 -10.96 5.51
C TRP A 93 -5.26 -9.84 6.06
N VAL A 94 -4.74 -9.08 7.03
CA VAL A 94 -5.46 -7.96 7.65
C VAL A 94 -5.45 -6.72 6.75
N ASN A 95 -4.39 -6.51 6.00
CA ASN A 95 -4.24 -5.33 5.16
C ASN A 95 -5.31 -5.24 4.06
N LEU A 96 -5.77 -6.36 3.52
CA LEU A 96 -6.82 -6.36 2.48
C LEU A 96 -8.16 -5.82 2.99
N PRO A 97 -8.79 -6.39 4.04
CA PRO A 97 -10.02 -5.84 4.59
C PRO A 97 -9.84 -4.45 5.20
N LEU A 98 -8.68 -4.16 5.80
CA LEU A 98 -8.34 -2.84 6.30
C LEU A 98 -8.32 -1.79 5.18
N THR A 99 -7.67 -2.09 4.07
CA THR A 99 -7.61 -1.19 2.90
C THR A 99 -9.03 -0.92 2.35
N LEU A 100 -9.88 -1.94 2.26
CA LEU A 100 -11.26 -1.74 1.82
C LEU A 100 -12.03 -0.83 2.76
N LEU A 101 -11.92 -1.01 4.08
CA LEU A 101 -12.56 -0.14 5.06
C LEU A 101 -12.05 1.29 4.98
N VAL A 102 -10.75 1.49 4.87
CA VAL A 102 -10.11 2.81 4.81
C VAL A 102 -10.47 3.56 3.54
N VAL A 103 -10.56 2.87 2.39
CA VAL A 103 -10.98 3.47 1.11
C VAL A 103 -12.38 4.07 1.19
N PHE A 104 -13.29 3.49 1.98
CA PHE A 104 -14.60 4.06 2.22
C PHE A 104 -14.60 5.08 3.36
N LEU A 105 -13.85 4.83 4.42
CA LEU A 105 -13.80 5.69 5.59
C LEU A 105 -13.25 7.09 5.29
N ILE A 106 -12.15 7.19 4.54
CA ILE A 106 -11.49 8.49 4.26
C ILE A 106 -12.45 9.44 3.52
N PRO A 107 -13.01 9.12 2.33
CA PRO A 107 -13.89 10.05 1.63
C PRO A 107 -15.18 10.34 2.42
N LEU A 108 -15.72 9.34 3.13
CA LEU A 108 -16.93 9.51 3.92
C LEU A 108 -16.71 10.45 5.10
N SER A 109 -15.58 10.34 5.80
CA SER A 109 -15.19 11.24 6.90
C SER A 109 -14.90 12.65 6.40
N LEU A 110 -14.29 12.77 5.21
CA LEU A 110 -14.04 14.07 4.59
C LEU A 110 -15.35 14.80 4.24
N ILE A 111 -16.29 14.08 3.62
CA ILE A 111 -17.63 14.61 3.30
C ILE A 111 -18.36 15.02 4.59
N TYR A 112 -18.31 14.17 5.62
CA TYR A 112 -18.91 14.50 6.92
C TYR A 112 -18.29 15.75 7.54
N MET A 113 -16.97 15.89 7.49
CA MET A 113 -16.26 17.04 8.03
C MET A 113 -16.66 18.35 7.33
N VAL A 114 -16.77 18.34 5.99
CA VAL A 114 -17.19 19.50 5.20
C VAL A 114 -18.65 19.86 5.52
N LEU A 115 -19.56 18.90 5.57
CA LEU A 115 -20.96 19.14 5.88
C LEU A 115 -21.17 19.66 7.31
N ALA A 116 -20.42 19.12 8.26
CA ALA A 116 -20.43 19.57 9.66
C ALA A 116 -19.91 21.03 9.77
N ALA A 117 -18.88 21.39 9.00
CA ALA A 117 -18.34 22.76 8.97
C ALA A 117 -19.36 23.79 8.41
N VAL A 118 -20.24 23.36 7.51
CA VAL A 118 -21.34 24.19 6.96
C VAL A 118 -22.58 24.22 7.88
N GLY A 119 -22.53 23.53 9.04
CA GLY A 119 -23.64 23.49 9.98
C GLY A 119 -24.76 22.50 9.63
N LEU A 120 -24.47 21.50 8.78
CA LEU A 120 -25.38 20.42 8.40
C LEU A 120 -24.89 19.07 8.94
N PRO A 121 -24.92 18.82 10.26
CA PRO A 121 -24.50 17.54 10.81
C PRO A 121 -25.54 16.46 10.47
N LEU A 122 -25.23 15.63 9.50
CA LEU A 122 -26.06 14.47 9.14
C LEU A 122 -25.80 13.33 10.12
N MET A 123 -26.74 13.13 11.05
CA MET A 123 -26.64 12.09 12.08
C MET A 123 -26.45 10.67 11.50
N LEU A 124 -27.05 10.42 10.32
CA LEU A 124 -26.89 9.15 9.62
C LEU A 124 -25.45 8.97 9.15
N LEU A 125 -24.85 10.01 8.57
CA LEU A 125 -23.49 9.97 8.04
C LEU A 125 -22.47 9.80 9.17
N SER A 126 -22.64 10.48 10.32
CA SER A 126 -21.78 10.30 11.49
C SER A 126 -21.83 8.86 12.04
N ARG A 127 -23.00 8.24 12.03
CA ARG A 127 -23.13 6.83 12.42
C ARG A 127 -22.41 5.89 11.48
N VAL A 128 -22.52 6.10 10.18
CA VAL A 128 -21.81 5.27 9.18
C VAL A 128 -20.31 5.42 9.31
N VAL A 129 -19.81 6.65 9.46
CA VAL A 129 -18.38 6.92 9.71
C VAL A 129 -17.93 6.24 11.02
N GLY A 130 -18.72 6.33 12.09
CA GLY A 130 -18.45 5.67 13.37
C GLY A 130 -18.37 4.15 13.24
N ILE A 131 -19.33 3.51 12.59
CA ILE A 131 -19.32 2.05 12.35
C ILE A 131 -18.09 1.62 11.53
N CYS A 132 -17.71 2.39 10.53
CA CYS A 132 -16.51 2.09 9.75
C CYS A 132 -15.24 2.25 10.59
N ALA A 133 -15.15 3.29 11.42
CA ALA A 133 -14.02 3.53 12.31
C ALA A 133 -13.91 2.41 13.38
N ASP A 134 -15.01 2.03 14.00
CA ASP A 134 -15.07 0.90 14.94
C ASP A 134 -14.66 -0.41 14.25
N GLY A 135 -15.04 -0.59 12.99
CA GLY A 135 -14.62 -1.74 12.17
C GLY A 135 -13.12 -1.80 11.98
N VAL A 136 -12.49 -0.67 11.68
CA VAL A 136 -11.02 -0.55 11.56
C VAL A 136 -10.36 -0.87 12.90
N GLU A 137 -10.83 -0.27 14.00
CA GLU A 137 -10.27 -0.51 15.34
C GLU A 137 -10.36 -1.97 15.76
N ARG A 138 -11.53 -2.60 15.59
CA ARG A 138 -11.73 -4.03 15.89
C ARG A 138 -10.83 -4.93 15.05
N LEU A 139 -10.64 -4.60 13.77
CA LEU A 139 -9.79 -5.39 12.88
C LEU A 139 -8.32 -5.29 13.28
N VAL A 140 -7.86 -4.09 13.64
CA VAL A 140 -6.49 -3.84 14.11
C VAL A 140 -6.24 -4.50 15.45
N THR A 141 -7.17 -4.37 16.41
CA THR A 141 -7.04 -5.00 17.73
C THR A 141 -7.09 -6.53 17.66
N ALA A 142 -7.95 -7.09 16.81
CA ALA A 142 -7.99 -8.53 16.58
C ALA A 142 -6.68 -9.03 15.93
N ALA A 143 -6.15 -8.28 14.98
CA ALA A 143 -4.85 -8.58 14.36
C ALA A 143 -3.72 -8.53 15.39
N ALA A 144 -3.68 -7.50 16.22
CA ALA A 144 -2.69 -7.35 17.27
C ALA A 144 -2.76 -8.48 18.32
N ALA A 145 -3.94 -8.98 18.62
CA ALA A 145 -4.11 -10.11 19.54
C ALA A 145 -3.54 -11.44 18.99
N VAL A 146 -3.57 -11.62 17.68
CA VAL A 146 -3.06 -12.83 17.02
C VAL A 146 -1.60 -12.68 16.59
N SER A 147 -1.11 -11.44 16.43
CA SER A 147 0.24 -11.10 15.95
C SER A 147 1.36 -11.81 16.73
N PRO A 148 1.37 -11.87 18.08
CA PRO A 148 2.49 -12.47 18.82
C PRO A 148 2.80 -13.92 18.44
N SER A 149 1.81 -14.66 17.96
CA SER A 149 1.98 -16.06 17.56
C SER A 149 2.46 -16.23 16.12
N MET A 150 2.44 -15.18 15.31
CA MET A 150 2.77 -15.20 13.87
C MET A 150 3.83 -14.17 13.48
N GLU A 151 4.45 -13.52 14.46
CA GLU A 151 5.58 -12.62 14.21
C GLU A 151 6.86 -13.40 14.06
N TYR A 152 7.47 -13.27 12.90
CA TYR A 152 8.85 -13.72 12.71
C TYR A 152 9.79 -12.56 13.02
N ALA A 153 10.62 -12.72 14.06
CA ALA A 153 11.73 -11.82 14.33
C ALA A 153 12.76 -12.00 13.22
N TRP A 154 12.71 -11.14 12.23
CA TRP A 154 13.65 -11.13 11.11
C TRP A 154 14.09 -9.69 10.85
N GLN A 155 15.36 -9.42 11.20
CA GLN A 155 15.98 -8.12 11.01
C GLN A 155 17.10 -8.22 9.96
N PRO A 156 16.79 -8.18 8.66
CA PRO A 156 17.80 -8.25 7.63
C PRO A 156 18.71 -7.01 7.68
N SER A 157 20.00 -7.20 7.40
CA SER A 157 20.89 -6.07 7.21
C SER A 157 20.49 -5.25 5.99
N MET A 158 20.83 -3.96 5.96
CA MET A 158 20.50 -3.09 4.83
C MET A 158 21.02 -3.64 3.49
N SER A 159 22.16 -4.29 3.50
CA SER A 159 22.74 -4.95 2.31
C SER A 159 21.83 -6.06 1.77
N VAL A 160 21.23 -6.86 2.64
CA VAL A 160 20.28 -7.92 2.26
C VAL A 160 19.00 -7.30 1.69
N VAL A 161 18.49 -6.24 2.30
CA VAL A 161 17.32 -5.50 1.80
C VAL A 161 17.58 -4.96 0.41
N LEU A 162 18.70 -4.31 0.18
CA LEU A 162 19.08 -3.78 -1.12
C LEU A 162 19.23 -4.89 -2.17
N CYS A 163 19.80 -6.04 -1.80
CA CYS A 163 19.85 -7.20 -2.71
C CYS A 163 18.46 -7.72 -3.08
N ILE A 164 17.56 -7.85 -2.10
CA ILE A 164 16.18 -8.28 -2.35
C ILE A 164 15.47 -7.28 -3.27
N MET A 165 15.60 -5.99 -3.00
CA MET A 165 15.00 -4.95 -3.84
C MET A 165 15.58 -4.95 -5.27
N ALA A 166 16.88 -5.15 -5.42
CA ALA A 166 17.53 -5.25 -6.74
C ALA A 166 17.02 -6.46 -7.53
N VAL A 167 16.88 -7.61 -6.89
CA VAL A 167 16.32 -8.83 -7.51
C VAL A 167 14.86 -8.60 -7.92
N LEU A 168 14.05 -8.03 -7.04
CA LEU A 168 12.65 -7.72 -7.34
C LEU A 168 12.54 -6.72 -8.51
N LEU A 169 13.36 -5.68 -8.53
CA LEU A 169 13.44 -4.72 -9.64
C LEU A 169 13.79 -5.43 -10.96
N ALA A 170 14.81 -6.27 -10.96
CA ALA A 170 15.21 -7.03 -12.14
C ALA A 170 14.05 -7.92 -12.66
N VAL A 171 13.39 -8.62 -11.76
CA VAL A 171 12.19 -9.43 -12.09
C VAL A 171 11.08 -8.57 -12.68
N GLY A 172 10.79 -7.41 -12.09
CA GLY A 172 9.77 -6.48 -12.58
C GLY A 172 10.08 -5.92 -13.97
N ILE A 173 11.34 -5.57 -14.22
CA ILE A 173 11.81 -5.08 -15.53
C ILE A 173 11.74 -6.18 -16.58
N LEU A 174 12.22 -7.38 -16.26
CA LEU A 174 12.18 -8.53 -17.18
C LEU A 174 10.75 -8.91 -17.53
N TRP A 175 9.85 -8.89 -16.56
CA TRP A 175 8.44 -9.18 -16.82
C TRP A 175 7.78 -8.15 -17.73
N ARG A 176 8.06 -6.85 -17.50
CA ARG A 176 7.60 -5.77 -18.40
C ARG A 176 8.18 -5.92 -19.81
N ALA A 177 9.47 -6.24 -19.94
CA ALA A 177 10.13 -6.42 -21.23
C ALA A 177 9.56 -7.61 -21.99
N ASN A 178 9.27 -8.71 -21.31
CA ASN A 178 8.71 -9.91 -21.91
C ASN A 178 7.29 -9.68 -22.45
N ARG A 179 6.44 -8.92 -21.74
CA ARG A 179 5.09 -8.59 -22.21
C ARG A 179 5.06 -7.73 -23.45
N ARG A 180 5.98 -6.76 -23.59
CA ARG A 180 6.08 -5.92 -24.80
C ARG A 180 6.47 -6.70 -26.06
N ARG A 181 6.91 -7.93 -25.92
CA ARG A 181 7.23 -8.82 -27.06
C ARG A 181 6.01 -9.61 -27.59
N TYR A 182 4.93 -9.67 -26.80
CA TYR A 182 3.72 -10.43 -27.14
C TYR A 182 2.49 -9.53 -27.43
N GLU A 183 2.63 -8.20 -27.32
CA GLU A 183 1.70 -7.18 -27.83
C GLU A 183 2.21 -6.61 -29.17
#